data_acd67357ed352ba600e73bd406150fc9
#
_entry.id   acd67357ed352ba600e73bd406150fc9
#
_cell.length_a   1.000
_cell.length_b   1.000
_cell.length_c   1.000
_cell.angle_alpha   90.00
_cell.angle_beta   90.00
_cell.angle_gamma   90.00
#
_symmetry.space_group_name_H-M   'P 1'
#
loop_
_entity.id
_entity.type
_entity.pdbx_description
1 polymer ?
#
loop_
_entity_poly.entity_id
_entity_poly.type
_entity_poly.pdbx_seq_one_letter_code
_entity_poly.pdbx_strand_id
1 'polypeptide(L)'
;MISVGILANPASARDVRRLIAHASTVTVAERCSMIQRIMIGLERMGVERVLMMRDHGGIASGLELAKRNRRKDQPLGWPKLEYLEMAVSGEATDTLHAVRIMSEQGCRVIIVLGGDGTHRLVAHACEEIPLVCISTGTNNVFPRFLESTVAGMAAGALATEKVKKESVCLRNKRLLVEINEQSQIPALVDICVTSEVWIGTRAVWRPDDLRELYLSFAEPGSIGLSSIGSLLLPRDRDMEEGLQIMMDPSSSKGIKVDAPIAPGLIAEVNVYECKPLLLSLIHISEPTR
;
A
#
# COMPACT_ATOMS: atom_id res chain seq x y z
N MET A 1 -19.94 20.34 -2.83
CA MET A 1 -18.78 20.15 -3.75
C MET A 1 -18.27 18.71 -3.56
N ILE A 2 -18.25 17.93 -4.63
CA ILE A 2 -17.80 16.53 -4.59
C ILE A 2 -16.29 16.51 -4.65
N SER A 3 -15.67 15.99 -3.59
CA SER A 3 -14.22 16.03 -3.40
C SER A 3 -13.61 14.64 -3.34
N VAL A 4 -12.45 14.46 -4.00
CA VAL A 4 -11.64 13.24 -3.97
C VAL A 4 -10.21 13.60 -3.55
N GLY A 5 -9.62 12.79 -2.67
CA GLY A 5 -8.22 12.92 -2.29
C GLY A 5 -7.31 12.16 -3.26
N ILE A 6 -6.15 12.70 -3.60
CA ILE A 6 -5.07 11.95 -4.27
C ILE A 6 -3.82 12.04 -3.40
N LEU A 7 -3.31 10.90 -3.00
CA LEU A 7 -2.08 10.78 -2.23
C LEU A 7 -1.03 10.03 -3.04
N ALA A 8 0.02 10.74 -3.45
CA ALA A 8 1.14 10.18 -4.19
C ALA A 8 2.43 10.40 -3.41
N ASN A 9 3.06 9.31 -2.97
CA ASN A 9 4.31 9.39 -2.22
C ASN A 9 5.53 9.37 -3.17
N PRO A 10 6.30 10.45 -3.32
CA PRO A 10 7.48 10.46 -4.17
C PRO A 10 8.59 9.55 -3.64
N ALA A 11 8.61 9.26 -2.34
CA ALA A 11 9.64 8.44 -1.69
C ALA A 11 9.33 6.93 -1.71
N SER A 12 8.19 6.48 -2.23
CA SER A 12 7.79 5.05 -2.28
C SER A 12 8.75 4.17 -3.10
N ALA A 13 9.82 4.73 -3.63
CA ALA A 13 10.83 4.08 -4.46
C ALA A 13 12.16 3.75 -3.74
N ARG A 14 12.28 4.01 -2.43
CA ARG A 14 13.56 3.89 -1.70
C ARG A 14 13.70 2.57 -0.93
N ASP A 15 13.30 1.46 -1.54
CA ASP A 15 13.47 0.13 -0.94
C ASP A 15 14.85 -0.45 -1.31
N VAL A 16 15.59 -0.95 -0.32
CA VAL A 16 16.91 -1.57 -0.51
C VAL A 16 16.85 -2.81 -1.41
N ARG A 17 15.72 -3.49 -1.47
CA ARG A 17 15.51 -4.64 -2.36
C ARG A 17 15.75 -4.28 -3.83
N ARG A 18 15.74 -3.02 -4.20
CA ARG A 18 16.14 -2.54 -5.54
C ARG A 18 17.64 -2.71 -5.84
N LEU A 19 18.47 -2.76 -4.79
CA LEU A 19 19.92 -2.96 -4.96
C LEU A 19 20.29 -4.43 -5.08
N ILE A 20 19.46 -5.31 -4.53
CA ILE A 20 19.71 -6.76 -4.45
C ILE A 20 18.76 -7.58 -5.34
N ALA A 21 17.72 -6.96 -5.88
CA ALA A 21 16.69 -7.60 -6.68
C ALA A 21 16.30 -6.73 -7.89
N HIS A 22 15.63 -7.31 -8.87
CA HIS A 22 15.22 -6.63 -10.12
C HIS A 22 13.91 -5.83 -9.95
N ALA A 23 13.70 -5.20 -8.79
CA ALA A 23 12.51 -4.40 -8.52
C ALA A 23 12.53 -3.08 -9.32
N SER A 24 11.50 -2.82 -10.10
CA SER A 24 11.31 -1.57 -10.82
C SER A 24 10.45 -0.59 -10.05
N THR A 25 10.57 0.70 -10.40
CA THR A 25 9.76 1.76 -9.80
C THR A 25 9.26 2.72 -10.85
N VAL A 26 8.09 3.27 -10.59
CA VAL A 26 7.49 4.32 -11.39
C VAL A 26 8.23 5.63 -11.14
N THR A 27 8.67 6.31 -12.19
CA THR A 27 9.34 7.61 -12.10
C THR A 27 8.39 8.73 -11.66
N VAL A 28 8.94 9.89 -11.25
CA VAL A 28 8.11 11.08 -10.94
C VAL A 28 7.30 11.51 -12.16
N ALA A 29 7.91 11.51 -13.35
CA ALA A 29 7.24 11.86 -14.60
C ALA A 29 6.06 10.91 -14.89
N GLU A 30 6.25 9.62 -14.71
CA GLU A 30 5.17 8.64 -14.89
C GLU A 30 4.06 8.82 -13.85
N ARG A 31 4.38 9.08 -12.59
CA ARG A 31 3.38 9.40 -11.56
C ARG A 31 2.58 10.65 -11.92
N CYS A 32 3.24 11.70 -12.43
CA CYS A 32 2.52 12.88 -12.93
C CYS A 32 1.57 12.50 -14.08
N SER A 33 2.01 11.66 -15.01
CA SER A 33 1.19 11.16 -16.11
C SER A 33 0.00 10.32 -15.61
N MET A 34 0.21 9.45 -14.63
CA MET A 34 -0.84 8.67 -13.97
C MET A 34 -1.89 9.59 -13.34
N ILE A 35 -1.46 10.60 -12.56
CA ILE A 35 -2.37 11.54 -11.91
C ILE A 35 -3.16 12.34 -12.94
N GLN A 36 -2.55 12.77 -14.03
CA GLN A 36 -3.26 13.47 -15.11
C GLN A 36 -4.38 12.58 -15.70
N ARG A 37 -4.11 11.31 -15.96
CA ARG A 37 -5.13 10.35 -16.43
C ARG A 37 -6.24 10.14 -15.40
N ILE A 38 -5.90 10.03 -14.10
CA ILE A 38 -6.87 9.97 -13.00
C ILE A 38 -7.77 11.20 -13.00
N MET A 39 -7.19 12.40 -13.09
CA MET A 39 -7.93 13.67 -13.09
C MET A 39 -8.95 13.74 -14.23
N ILE A 40 -8.59 13.27 -15.42
CA ILE A 40 -9.51 13.20 -16.58
C ILE A 40 -10.68 12.24 -16.27
N GLY A 41 -10.39 11.07 -15.69
CA GLY A 41 -11.41 10.11 -15.27
C GLY A 41 -12.37 10.67 -14.23
N LEU A 42 -11.83 11.36 -13.22
CA LEU A 42 -12.61 12.01 -12.16
C LEU A 42 -13.54 13.10 -12.69
N GLU A 43 -13.02 13.97 -13.56
CA GLU A 43 -13.82 15.04 -14.17
C GLU A 43 -14.97 14.47 -14.99
N ARG A 44 -14.70 13.43 -15.81
CA ARG A 44 -15.73 12.78 -16.61
C ARG A 44 -16.87 12.20 -15.78
N MET A 45 -16.58 11.80 -14.54
CA MET A 45 -17.59 11.32 -13.61
C MET A 45 -18.34 12.42 -12.86
N GLY A 46 -17.88 13.67 -12.93
CA GLY A 46 -18.51 14.83 -12.29
C GLY A 46 -17.92 15.18 -10.91
N VAL A 47 -16.70 14.76 -10.63
CA VAL A 47 -15.95 15.23 -9.47
C VAL A 47 -15.58 16.70 -9.69
N GLU A 48 -15.78 17.54 -8.68
CA GLU A 48 -15.59 18.98 -8.79
C GLU A 48 -14.22 19.43 -8.25
N ARG A 49 -13.70 18.73 -7.22
CA ARG A 49 -12.49 19.11 -6.51
C ARG A 49 -11.61 17.90 -6.22
N VAL A 50 -10.30 18.08 -6.40
CA VAL A 50 -9.27 17.14 -5.98
C VAL A 50 -8.35 17.79 -4.96
N LEU A 51 -8.13 17.13 -3.84
CA LEU A 51 -7.21 17.51 -2.79
C LEU A 51 -5.92 16.70 -2.87
N MET A 52 -4.78 17.37 -2.83
CA MET A 52 -3.47 16.73 -2.78
C MET A 52 -2.56 17.43 -1.78
N MET A 53 -1.65 16.70 -1.15
CA MET A 53 -0.54 17.34 -0.44
C MET A 53 0.54 17.79 -1.44
N ARG A 54 1.28 18.85 -1.11
CA ARG A 54 2.52 19.19 -1.83
C ARG A 54 3.60 18.17 -1.47
N ASP A 55 4.58 18.02 -2.36
CA ASP A 55 5.72 17.13 -2.16
C ASP A 55 7.04 17.81 -2.53
N HIS A 56 8.15 17.32 -1.95
CA HIS A 56 9.50 17.74 -2.32
C HIS A 56 10.07 16.92 -3.50
N GLY A 57 9.38 15.88 -3.93
CA GLY A 57 9.83 14.97 -4.99
C GLY A 57 9.53 15.43 -6.41
N GLY A 58 8.74 16.52 -6.57
CA GLY A 58 8.47 17.13 -7.86
C GLY A 58 7.15 16.73 -8.53
N ILE A 59 6.29 15.95 -7.88
CA ILE A 59 4.97 15.59 -8.43
C ILE A 59 4.09 16.84 -8.54
N ALA A 60 3.97 17.63 -7.47
CA ALA A 60 3.19 18.85 -7.47
C ALA A 60 3.69 19.84 -8.54
N SER A 61 5.01 20.04 -8.63
CA SER A 61 5.62 20.91 -9.64
C SER A 61 5.38 20.42 -11.07
N GLY A 62 5.44 19.11 -11.29
CA GLY A 62 5.14 18.50 -12.58
C GLY A 62 3.70 18.69 -13.03
N LEU A 63 2.75 18.59 -12.11
CA LEU A 63 1.33 18.86 -12.38
C LEU A 63 1.07 20.34 -12.68
N GLU A 64 1.69 21.26 -11.95
CA GLU A 64 1.58 22.70 -12.24
C GLU A 64 2.19 23.05 -13.61
N LEU A 65 3.31 22.44 -13.96
CA LEU A 65 3.90 22.61 -15.29
C LEU A 65 2.98 22.07 -16.39
N ALA A 66 2.40 20.88 -16.20
CA ALA A 66 1.44 20.31 -17.13
C ALA A 66 0.22 21.21 -17.32
N LYS A 67 -0.27 21.85 -16.25
CA LYS A 67 -1.35 22.81 -16.27
C LYS A 67 -1.01 24.08 -17.07
N ARG A 68 0.22 24.60 -16.93
CA ARG A 68 0.70 25.79 -17.65
C ARG A 68 0.94 25.53 -19.14
N ASN A 69 1.45 24.36 -19.49
CA ASN A 69 1.80 24.01 -20.87
C ASN A 69 0.62 23.60 -21.73
N ARG A 70 -0.57 23.54 -21.18
CA ARG A 70 -1.78 23.23 -21.95
C ARG A 70 -2.14 24.34 -22.93
N ARG A 71 -2.59 23.94 -24.10
CA ARG A 71 -3.12 24.87 -25.10
C ARG A 71 -4.40 25.52 -24.57
N LYS A 72 -4.52 26.83 -24.74
CA LYS A 72 -5.66 27.63 -24.24
C LYS A 72 -7.00 27.22 -24.85
N ASP A 73 -6.99 26.57 -26.01
CA ASP A 73 -8.13 26.10 -26.77
C ASP A 73 -8.66 24.72 -26.32
N GLN A 74 -7.94 24.02 -25.45
CA GLN A 74 -8.36 22.74 -24.90
C GLN A 74 -8.80 22.90 -23.45
N PRO A 75 -10.05 22.51 -23.09
CA PRO A 75 -10.48 22.49 -21.68
C PRO A 75 -9.56 21.59 -20.87
N LEU A 76 -9.33 21.97 -19.60
CA LEU A 76 -8.42 21.22 -18.71
C LEU A 76 -8.85 19.77 -18.60
N GLY A 77 -10.15 19.48 -18.58
CA GLY A 77 -10.68 18.15 -18.32
C GLY A 77 -10.21 17.60 -16.96
N TRP A 78 -9.97 18.53 -15.99
CA TRP A 78 -9.59 18.21 -14.63
C TRP A 78 -10.53 18.90 -13.65
N PRO A 79 -10.88 18.25 -12.53
CA PRO A 79 -11.48 18.93 -11.38
C PRO A 79 -10.56 20.04 -10.88
N LYS A 80 -11.09 20.94 -10.06
CA LYS A 80 -10.27 21.94 -9.39
C LYS A 80 -9.24 21.26 -8.50
N LEU A 81 -7.95 21.36 -8.86
CA LEU A 81 -6.86 20.86 -8.02
C LEU A 81 -6.51 21.87 -6.94
N GLU A 82 -6.62 21.45 -5.70
CA GLU A 82 -6.25 22.21 -4.51
C GLU A 82 -5.19 21.47 -3.70
N TYR A 83 -4.21 22.19 -3.23
CA TYR A 83 -3.20 21.63 -2.35
C TYR A 83 -3.56 21.88 -0.89
N LEU A 84 -3.36 20.86 -0.06
CA LEU A 84 -3.60 20.93 1.38
C LEU A 84 -2.68 21.99 2.02
N GLU A 85 -3.23 22.78 2.92
CA GLU A 85 -2.48 23.71 3.74
C GLU A 85 -1.83 22.96 4.92
N MET A 86 -0.63 22.45 4.71
CA MET A 86 0.14 21.74 5.71
C MET A 86 1.64 21.90 5.46
N ALA A 87 2.42 21.82 6.53
CA ALA A 87 3.87 21.68 6.43
C ALA A 87 4.21 20.28 5.94
N VAL A 88 5.21 20.17 5.07
CA VAL A 88 5.69 18.88 4.53
C VAL A 88 7.11 18.66 5.02
N SER A 89 7.32 17.60 5.80
CA SER A 89 8.63 17.20 6.34
C SER A 89 9.35 16.18 5.48
N GLY A 90 8.64 15.47 4.63
CA GLY A 90 9.13 14.31 3.88
C GLY A 90 9.07 12.99 4.67
N GLU A 91 8.43 13.00 5.84
CA GLU A 91 8.28 11.85 6.72
C GLU A 91 6.92 11.14 6.54
N ALA A 92 6.78 9.98 7.19
CA ALA A 92 5.55 9.19 7.19
C ALA A 92 4.36 9.93 7.81
N THR A 93 4.61 10.81 8.75
CA THR A 93 3.62 11.67 9.43
C THR A 93 2.88 12.59 8.47
N ASP A 94 3.52 13.03 7.40
CA ASP A 94 2.86 13.85 6.36
C ASP A 94 1.68 13.11 5.73
N THR A 95 1.85 11.81 5.46
CA THR A 95 0.78 10.96 4.92
C THR A 95 -0.42 10.89 5.86
N LEU A 96 -0.18 10.66 7.16
CA LEU A 96 -1.23 10.58 8.17
C LEU A 96 -1.97 11.92 8.30
N HIS A 97 -1.22 13.02 8.32
CA HIS A 97 -1.78 14.37 8.42
C HIS A 97 -2.61 14.72 7.16
N ALA A 98 -2.08 14.44 5.97
CA ALA A 98 -2.79 14.69 4.72
C ALA A 98 -4.13 13.93 4.66
N VAL A 99 -4.16 12.66 5.06
CA VAL A 99 -5.39 11.84 5.08
C VAL A 99 -6.41 12.42 6.05
N ARG A 100 -6.00 12.85 7.24
CA ARG A 100 -6.90 13.48 8.22
C ARG A 100 -7.52 14.77 7.66
N ILE A 101 -6.71 15.65 7.07
CA ILE A 101 -7.22 16.89 6.45
C ILE A 101 -8.19 16.54 5.29
N MET A 102 -7.88 15.52 4.46
CA MET A 102 -8.80 15.07 3.41
C MET A 102 -10.13 14.58 3.99
N SER A 103 -10.11 13.85 5.11
CA SER A 103 -11.31 13.43 5.83
C SER A 103 -12.10 14.62 6.35
N GLU A 104 -11.47 15.55 7.05
CA GLU A 104 -12.08 16.78 7.60
C GLU A 104 -12.68 17.66 6.50
N GLN A 105 -12.06 17.70 5.32
CA GLN A 105 -12.55 18.44 4.16
C GLN A 105 -13.57 17.67 3.31
N GLY A 106 -14.03 16.53 3.77
CA GLY A 106 -15.13 15.76 3.18
C GLY A 106 -14.78 15.05 1.87
N CYS A 107 -13.54 14.56 1.73
CA CYS A 107 -13.21 13.65 0.63
C CYS A 107 -14.03 12.37 0.73
N ARG A 108 -14.70 12.00 -0.35
CA ARG A 108 -15.54 10.80 -0.42
C ARG A 108 -14.77 9.53 -0.80
N VAL A 109 -13.63 9.70 -1.46
CA VAL A 109 -12.71 8.64 -1.89
C VAL A 109 -11.28 9.17 -1.81
N ILE A 110 -10.31 8.33 -1.49
CA ILE A 110 -8.88 8.66 -1.59
C ILE A 110 -8.22 7.68 -2.55
N ILE A 111 -7.55 8.21 -3.58
CA ILE A 111 -6.73 7.45 -4.52
C ILE A 111 -5.29 7.51 -4.03
N VAL A 112 -4.68 6.34 -3.84
CA VAL A 112 -3.32 6.22 -3.30
C VAL A 112 -2.39 5.64 -4.35
N LEU A 113 -1.36 6.40 -4.72
CA LEU A 113 -0.27 5.95 -5.59
C LEU A 113 0.97 5.69 -4.75
N GLY A 114 1.27 4.43 -4.48
CA GLY A 114 2.37 4.09 -3.59
C GLY A 114 2.66 2.60 -3.51
N GLY A 115 3.51 2.24 -2.55
CA GLY A 115 3.77 0.87 -2.14
C GLY A 115 3.00 0.47 -0.88
N ASP A 116 3.21 -0.75 -0.40
CA ASP A 116 2.55 -1.30 0.81
C ASP A 116 2.69 -0.39 2.02
N GLY A 117 3.88 0.20 2.24
CA GLY A 117 4.12 1.11 3.34
C GLY A 117 3.26 2.38 3.31
N THR A 118 3.04 2.97 2.13
CA THR A 118 2.16 4.14 1.98
C THR A 118 0.71 3.75 2.24
N HIS A 119 0.26 2.63 1.65
CA HIS A 119 -1.11 2.15 1.83
C HIS A 119 -1.41 1.82 3.30
N ARG A 120 -0.45 1.24 4.02
CA ARG A 120 -0.54 0.99 5.46
C ARG A 120 -0.84 2.26 6.27
N LEU A 121 -0.12 3.34 5.98
CA LEU A 121 -0.33 4.62 6.67
C LEU A 121 -1.68 5.23 6.34
N VAL A 122 -2.07 5.20 5.05
CA VAL A 122 -3.39 5.70 4.63
C VAL A 122 -4.51 4.88 5.26
N ALA A 123 -4.43 3.56 5.22
CA ALA A 123 -5.44 2.68 5.82
C ALA A 123 -5.55 2.81 7.34
N HIS A 124 -4.49 3.30 8.00
CA HIS A 124 -4.55 3.59 9.44
C HIS A 124 -5.33 4.88 9.74
N ALA A 125 -5.30 5.86 8.84
CA ALA A 125 -5.86 7.20 9.06
C ALA A 125 -7.17 7.47 8.29
N CYS A 126 -7.54 6.65 7.30
CA CYS A 126 -8.67 6.93 6.40
C CYS A 126 -10.05 6.62 6.98
N GLU A 127 -10.12 6.01 8.17
CA GLU A 127 -11.38 5.59 8.78
C GLU A 127 -12.25 4.77 7.82
N GLU A 128 -13.45 5.26 7.49
CA GLU A 128 -14.40 4.60 6.58
C GLU A 128 -14.36 5.15 5.13
N ILE A 129 -13.39 6.01 4.81
CA ILE A 129 -13.24 6.56 3.45
C ILE A 129 -12.72 5.44 2.52
N PRO A 130 -13.42 5.13 1.42
CA PRO A 130 -12.94 4.16 0.45
C PRO A 130 -11.62 4.54 -0.20
N LEU A 131 -10.77 3.55 -0.42
CA LEU A 131 -9.46 3.72 -1.05
C LEU A 131 -9.43 3.07 -2.42
N VAL A 132 -8.83 3.76 -3.39
CA VAL A 132 -8.39 3.17 -4.66
C VAL A 132 -6.87 3.01 -4.60
N CYS A 133 -6.42 1.76 -4.49
CA CYS A 133 -5.03 1.41 -4.17
C CYS A 133 -4.25 1.08 -5.45
N ILE A 134 -3.37 1.99 -5.89
CA ILE A 134 -2.58 1.88 -7.12
C ILE A 134 -1.11 1.61 -6.79
N SER A 135 -0.59 0.49 -7.26
CA SER A 135 0.82 0.14 -7.14
C SER A 135 1.71 1.03 -8.02
N THR A 136 2.79 1.55 -7.44
CA THR A 136 3.83 2.29 -8.17
C THR A 136 5.20 1.60 -8.08
N GLY A 137 5.22 0.29 -7.94
CA GLY A 137 6.44 -0.52 -7.93
C GLY A 137 6.11 -2.01 -8.03
N THR A 138 7.10 -2.83 -8.40
CA THR A 138 6.92 -4.26 -8.67
C THR A 138 7.03 -5.17 -7.45
N ASN A 139 7.30 -4.61 -6.27
CA ASN A 139 7.46 -5.35 -5.03
C ASN A 139 6.38 -5.00 -4.01
N ASN A 140 5.15 -4.83 -4.48
CA ASN A 140 3.99 -4.53 -3.66
C ASN A 140 3.00 -5.69 -3.72
N VAL A 141 2.35 -5.95 -2.60
CA VAL A 141 1.39 -7.04 -2.45
C VAL A 141 -0.03 -6.50 -2.28
N PHE A 142 -0.20 -5.45 -1.49
CA PHE A 142 -1.51 -4.90 -1.19
C PHE A 142 -2.11 -4.10 -2.37
N PRO A 143 -1.44 -3.04 -2.94
CA PRO A 143 -1.97 -2.32 -4.08
C PRO A 143 -1.79 -3.12 -5.37
N ARG A 144 -2.67 -2.89 -6.34
CA ARG A 144 -2.62 -3.54 -7.66
C ARG A 144 -2.17 -2.56 -8.74
N PHE A 145 -1.64 -3.09 -9.83
CA PHE A 145 -1.44 -2.31 -11.05
C PHE A 145 -2.79 -2.06 -11.70
N LEU A 146 -3.16 -0.78 -11.81
CA LEU A 146 -4.42 -0.35 -12.41
C LEU A 146 -4.14 0.69 -13.48
N GLU A 147 -4.91 0.66 -14.58
CA GLU A 147 -4.90 1.76 -15.54
C GLU A 147 -5.49 3.00 -14.89
N SER A 148 -4.78 4.11 -14.97
CA SER A 148 -5.06 5.31 -14.18
C SER A 148 -6.35 6.02 -14.58
N THR A 149 -6.73 6.01 -15.86
CA THR A 149 -8.00 6.60 -16.32
C THR A 149 -9.19 5.82 -15.76
N VAL A 150 -9.11 4.49 -15.83
CA VAL A 150 -10.15 3.59 -15.29
C VAL A 150 -10.25 3.73 -13.77
N ALA A 151 -9.11 3.83 -13.07
CA ALA A 151 -9.08 4.06 -11.63
C ALA A 151 -9.74 5.41 -11.26
N GLY A 152 -9.48 6.47 -12.02
CA GLY A 152 -10.11 7.77 -11.86
C GLY A 152 -11.63 7.71 -12.09
N MET A 153 -12.08 7.00 -13.14
CA MET A 153 -13.51 6.81 -13.41
C MET A 153 -14.20 6.02 -12.27
N ALA A 154 -13.60 4.94 -11.80
CA ALA A 154 -14.14 4.15 -10.71
C ALA A 154 -14.27 4.96 -9.40
N ALA A 155 -13.20 5.68 -9.02
CA ALA A 155 -13.22 6.57 -7.86
C ALA A 155 -14.27 7.69 -8.01
N GLY A 156 -14.38 8.28 -9.19
CA GLY A 156 -15.36 9.31 -9.49
C GLY A 156 -16.80 8.80 -9.46
N ALA A 157 -17.06 7.62 -10.00
CA ALA A 157 -18.39 7.00 -9.95
C ALA A 157 -18.83 6.74 -8.51
N LEU A 158 -17.90 6.28 -7.65
CA LEU A 158 -18.16 6.09 -6.23
C LEU A 158 -18.38 7.43 -5.51
N ALA A 159 -17.50 8.42 -5.72
CA ALA A 159 -17.59 9.73 -5.07
C ALA A 159 -18.87 10.49 -5.45
N THR A 160 -19.37 10.29 -6.67
CA THR A 160 -20.62 10.88 -7.16
C THR A 160 -21.88 10.03 -6.92
N GLU A 161 -21.74 8.93 -6.17
CA GLU A 161 -22.84 8.01 -5.82
C GLU A 161 -23.55 7.37 -7.04
N LYS A 162 -22.86 7.32 -8.20
CA LYS A 162 -23.35 6.58 -9.37
C LYS A 162 -23.34 5.07 -9.15
N VAL A 163 -22.52 4.62 -8.21
CA VAL A 163 -22.46 3.25 -7.70
C VAL A 163 -22.51 3.26 -6.17
N LYS A 164 -23.13 2.26 -5.57
CA LYS A 164 -23.22 2.14 -4.12
C LYS A 164 -21.92 1.58 -3.53
N LYS A 165 -21.44 2.15 -2.43
CA LYS A 165 -20.24 1.70 -1.73
C LYS A 165 -20.28 0.20 -1.41
N GLU A 166 -21.40 -0.28 -0.91
CA GLU A 166 -21.60 -1.68 -0.48
C GLU A 166 -21.49 -2.69 -1.62
N SER A 167 -21.75 -2.26 -2.86
CA SER A 167 -21.71 -3.15 -4.03
C SER A 167 -20.33 -3.23 -4.72
N VAL A 168 -19.42 -2.29 -4.43
CA VAL A 168 -18.13 -2.18 -5.16
C VAL A 168 -16.91 -2.13 -4.23
N CYS A 169 -17.10 -1.82 -2.95
CA CYS A 169 -15.99 -1.76 -1.99
C CYS A 169 -15.86 -3.08 -1.23
N LEU A 170 -14.65 -3.59 -1.16
CA LEU A 170 -14.29 -4.75 -0.35
C LEU A 170 -13.65 -4.27 0.96
N ARG A 171 -14.08 -4.84 2.08
CA ARG A 171 -13.39 -4.65 3.36
C ARG A 171 -12.16 -5.55 3.38
N ASN A 172 -11.02 -4.96 3.73
CA ASN A 172 -9.77 -5.69 3.88
C ASN A 172 -9.40 -5.79 5.37
N LYS A 173 -8.76 -6.89 5.72
CA LYS A 173 -8.20 -7.13 7.05
C LYS A 173 -6.92 -6.32 7.25
N ARG A 174 -6.62 -6.02 8.48
CA ARG A 174 -5.31 -5.52 8.91
C ARG A 174 -4.83 -6.32 10.13
N LEU A 175 -3.54 -6.46 10.26
CA LEU A 175 -2.89 -6.96 11.45
C LEU A 175 -2.54 -5.76 12.34
N LEU A 176 -2.66 -5.92 13.66
CA LEU A 176 -2.18 -4.97 14.64
C LEU A 176 -1.17 -5.67 15.52
N VAL A 177 0.02 -5.10 15.61
CA VAL A 177 1.06 -5.54 16.53
C VAL A 177 1.01 -4.68 17.77
N GLU A 178 0.89 -5.30 18.91
CA GLU A 178 1.00 -4.64 20.21
C GLU A 178 2.27 -5.14 20.89
N ILE A 179 3.15 -4.22 21.25
CA ILE A 179 4.42 -4.52 21.93
C ILE A 179 4.36 -3.91 23.31
N ASN A 180 4.43 -4.76 24.35
CA ASN A 180 4.45 -4.34 25.76
C ASN A 180 3.34 -3.36 26.13
N GLU A 181 2.14 -3.55 25.60
CA GLU A 181 0.94 -2.72 25.82
C GLU A 181 1.12 -1.22 25.45
N GLN A 182 2.17 -0.85 24.73
CA GLN A 182 2.53 0.56 24.55
C GLN A 182 2.20 1.15 23.19
N SER A 183 2.19 0.37 22.12
CA SER A 183 1.91 0.90 20.79
C SER A 183 1.30 -0.14 19.85
N GLN A 184 0.30 0.27 19.10
CA GLN A 184 -0.27 -0.57 18.05
C GLN A 184 0.33 -0.18 16.71
N ILE A 185 1.04 -1.12 16.08
CA ILE A 185 1.63 -0.94 14.75
C ILE A 185 0.77 -1.68 13.74
N PRO A 186 0.11 -0.98 12.80
CA PRO A 186 -0.70 -1.64 11.78
C PRO A 186 0.17 -2.26 10.68
N ALA A 187 -0.25 -3.41 10.16
CA ALA A 187 0.28 -4.01 8.94
C ALA A 187 -0.88 -4.43 8.03
N LEU A 188 -0.72 -4.28 6.71
CA LEU A 188 -1.74 -4.66 5.74
C LEU A 188 -1.51 -6.03 5.13
N VAL A 189 -0.26 -6.46 5.03
CA VAL A 189 0.12 -7.70 4.36
C VAL A 189 0.67 -8.69 5.36
N ASP A 190 1.81 -8.35 5.96
CA ASP A 190 2.55 -9.28 6.82
C ASP A 190 3.20 -8.60 8.03
N ILE A 191 3.46 -9.43 9.04
CA ILE A 191 4.32 -9.16 10.19
C ILE A 191 5.30 -10.30 10.26
N CYS A 192 6.60 -9.98 10.30
CA CYS A 192 7.66 -10.97 10.40
C CYS A 192 8.43 -10.80 11.70
N VAL A 193 8.61 -11.91 12.42
CA VAL A 193 9.56 -12.02 13.52
C VAL A 193 10.87 -12.57 12.98
N THR A 194 11.97 -11.90 13.27
CA THR A 194 13.30 -12.23 12.76
C THR A 194 14.30 -12.29 13.90
N SER A 195 15.33 -13.11 13.75
CA SER A 195 16.48 -13.12 14.66
C SER A 195 17.47 -11.98 14.40
N GLU A 196 17.34 -11.25 13.28
CA GLU A 196 18.17 -10.10 12.95
C GLU A 196 17.83 -8.92 13.85
N VAL A 197 18.80 -8.46 14.62
CA VAL A 197 18.64 -7.32 15.56
C VAL A 197 18.73 -5.97 14.84
N TRP A 198 19.48 -5.92 13.73
CA TRP A 198 19.74 -4.69 12.98
C TRP A 198 19.16 -4.74 11.57
N ILE A 199 17.93 -4.33 11.41
CA ILE A 199 17.30 -4.19 10.09
C ILE A 199 17.66 -2.82 9.53
N GLY A 200 18.88 -2.67 9.00
CA GLY A 200 19.42 -1.38 8.51
C GLY A 200 18.63 -0.76 7.37
N THR A 201 17.77 -1.50 6.70
CA THR A 201 17.09 -1.08 5.46
C THR A 201 15.57 -1.30 5.48
N ARG A 202 15.02 -1.67 6.61
CA ARG A 202 13.58 -1.96 6.81
C ARG A 202 13.00 -3.05 5.89
N ALA A 203 13.85 -3.89 5.31
CA ALA A 203 13.43 -5.00 4.48
C ALA A 203 14.18 -6.27 4.88
N VAL A 204 13.44 -7.30 5.24
CA VAL A 204 14.01 -8.63 5.49
C VAL A 204 14.16 -9.34 4.15
N TRP A 205 15.38 -9.82 3.86
CA TRP A 205 15.72 -10.49 2.60
C TRP A 205 16.57 -11.75 2.79
N ARG A 206 16.96 -12.07 4.04
CA ARG A 206 17.69 -13.27 4.41
C ARG A 206 16.74 -14.31 4.97
N PRO A 207 16.52 -15.46 4.29
CA PRO A 207 15.60 -16.49 4.76
C PRO A 207 16.01 -17.07 6.12
N ASP A 208 17.32 -17.16 6.36
CA ASP A 208 17.87 -17.77 7.58
C ASP A 208 17.53 -17.00 8.86
N ASP A 209 17.16 -15.75 8.74
CA ASP A 209 16.79 -14.90 9.87
C ASP A 209 15.29 -14.97 10.19
N LEU A 210 14.47 -15.55 9.32
CA LEU A 210 13.03 -15.65 9.50
C LEU A 210 12.68 -16.67 10.58
N ARG A 211 11.77 -16.31 11.48
CA ARG A 211 11.28 -17.20 12.55
C ARG A 211 9.78 -17.40 12.47
N GLU A 212 9.03 -16.33 12.44
CA GLU A 212 7.58 -16.35 12.39
C GLU A 212 7.06 -15.35 11.37
N LEU A 213 6.00 -15.71 10.68
CA LEU A 213 5.34 -14.86 9.72
C LEU A 213 3.83 -14.92 9.94
N TYR A 214 3.23 -13.75 10.07
CA TYR A 214 1.79 -13.57 10.20
C TYR A 214 1.29 -12.83 8.98
N LEU A 215 0.35 -13.42 8.24
CA LEU A 215 -0.20 -12.88 7.00
C LEU A 215 -1.66 -12.53 7.18
N SER A 216 -2.06 -11.36 6.74
CA SER A 216 -3.49 -11.01 6.65
C SER A 216 -4.17 -11.73 5.48
N PHE A 217 -3.44 -11.98 4.40
CA PHE A 217 -3.84 -12.77 3.23
C PHE A 217 -2.61 -13.32 2.52
N ALA A 218 -2.80 -14.31 1.65
CA ALA A 218 -1.75 -14.96 0.88
C ALA A 218 -2.31 -15.37 -0.50
N GLU A 219 -2.53 -14.37 -1.37
CA GLU A 219 -3.11 -14.59 -2.71
C GLU A 219 -2.08 -15.26 -3.65
N PRO A 220 -2.52 -16.16 -4.54
CA PRO A 220 -1.66 -16.68 -5.60
C PRO A 220 -1.05 -15.56 -6.43
N GLY A 221 0.24 -15.70 -6.77
CA GLY A 221 0.98 -14.68 -7.50
C GLY A 221 1.52 -13.53 -6.62
N SER A 222 1.36 -13.60 -5.30
CA SER A 222 2.02 -12.67 -4.38
C SER A 222 3.54 -12.75 -4.47
N ILE A 223 4.19 -11.61 -4.27
CA ILE A 223 5.64 -11.46 -4.14
C ILE A 223 5.98 -11.11 -2.68
N GLY A 224 7.24 -11.26 -2.28
CA GLY A 224 7.65 -10.95 -0.91
C GLY A 224 7.35 -12.10 0.06
N LEU A 225 7.32 -11.81 1.36
CA LEU A 225 7.12 -12.85 2.37
C LEU A 225 5.74 -13.52 2.28
N SER A 226 4.72 -12.81 1.80
CA SER A 226 3.39 -13.39 1.60
C SER A 226 3.36 -14.51 0.56
N SER A 227 4.36 -14.58 -0.35
CA SER A 227 4.50 -15.67 -1.30
C SER A 227 4.70 -17.04 -0.63
N ILE A 228 5.34 -17.07 0.54
CA ILE A 228 5.53 -18.30 1.32
C ILE A 228 4.16 -18.90 1.68
N GLY A 229 3.25 -18.05 2.20
CA GLY A 229 1.90 -18.48 2.52
C GLY A 229 1.08 -18.89 1.29
N SER A 230 1.19 -18.14 0.20
CA SER A 230 0.45 -18.44 -1.03
C SER A 230 0.84 -19.78 -1.67
N LEU A 231 2.08 -20.23 -1.48
CA LEU A 231 2.56 -21.53 -1.97
C LEU A 231 2.13 -22.69 -1.08
N LEU A 232 1.91 -22.45 0.21
CA LEU A 232 1.57 -23.50 1.20
C LEU A 232 0.05 -23.61 1.40
N LEU A 233 -0.61 -22.50 1.67
CA LEU A 233 -2.01 -22.47 2.04
C LEU A 233 -2.63 -21.13 1.60
N PRO A 234 -3.04 -20.98 0.32
CA PRO A 234 -3.58 -19.75 -0.20
C PRO A 234 -4.76 -19.21 0.63
N ARG A 235 -4.79 -17.91 0.84
CA ARG A 235 -5.85 -17.18 1.57
C ARG A 235 -6.17 -15.86 0.84
N ASP A 236 -7.39 -15.76 0.36
CA ASP A 236 -7.87 -14.56 -0.33
C ASP A 236 -8.14 -13.42 0.67
N ARG A 237 -8.21 -12.20 0.17
CA ARG A 237 -8.41 -10.98 1.00
C ARG A 237 -9.76 -10.95 1.69
N ASP A 238 -10.78 -11.55 1.11
CA ASP A 238 -12.16 -11.60 1.61
C ASP A 238 -12.39 -12.71 2.64
N MET A 239 -11.47 -13.67 2.77
CA MET A 239 -11.53 -14.67 3.84
C MET A 239 -11.34 -14.02 5.20
N GLU A 240 -12.04 -14.51 6.23
CA GLU A 240 -11.91 -14.01 7.61
C GLU A 240 -10.59 -14.38 8.27
N GLU A 241 -9.96 -15.47 7.81
CA GLU A 241 -8.72 -15.99 8.36
C GLU A 241 -7.49 -15.38 7.67
N GLY A 242 -6.43 -15.20 8.44
CA GLY A 242 -5.07 -15.02 7.96
C GLY A 242 -4.27 -16.32 8.04
N LEU A 243 -2.93 -16.21 8.07
CA LEU A 243 -2.02 -17.33 8.25
C LEU A 243 -0.98 -17.03 9.33
N GLN A 244 -0.63 -18.06 10.09
CA GLN A 244 0.59 -18.10 10.89
C GLN A 244 1.53 -19.16 10.30
N ILE A 245 2.78 -18.78 10.08
CA ILE A 245 3.82 -19.63 9.52
C ILE A 245 5.02 -19.60 10.46
N MET A 246 5.47 -20.78 10.86
CA MET A 246 6.63 -20.96 11.73
C MET A 246 7.78 -21.52 10.91
N MET A 247 8.95 -20.93 11.02
CA MET A 247 10.13 -21.23 10.22
C MET A 247 11.32 -21.54 11.11
N ASP A 248 12.08 -22.58 10.76
CA ASP A 248 13.34 -22.93 11.41
C ASP A 248 14.37 -23.36 10.36
N PRO A 249 15.30 -22.49 10.00
CA PRO A 249 16.34 -22.78 9.02
C PRO A 249 17.27 -23.93 9.42
N SER A 250 17.40 -24.17 10.73
CA SER A 250 18.29 -25.21 11.28
C SER A 250 17.62 -26.58 11.40
N SER A 251 16.30 -26.65 11.28
CA SER A 251 15.55 -27.90 11.45
C SER A 251 15.68 -28.78 10.24
N SER A 252 15.94 -30.08 10.50
CA SER A 252 15.83 -31.13 9.49
C SER A 252 14.37 -31.56 9.23
N LYS A 253 13.43 -31.05 10.03
CA LYS A 253 11.99 -31.30 9.90
C LYS A 253 11.34 -30.06 9.27
N GLY A 254 10.41 -30.28 8.35
CA GLY A 254 9.68 -29.20 7.71
C GLY A 254 9.56 -29.40 6.21
N ILE A 255 8.87 -28.47 5.59
CA ILE A 255 8.69 -28.41 4.14
C ILE A 255 9.58 -27.28 3.61
N LYS A 256 10.44 -27.59 2.65
CA LYS A 256 11.22 -26.60 1.93
C LYS A 256 10.40 -25.99 0.82
N VAL A 257 10.36 -24.68 0.77
CA VAL A 257 9.57 -23.91 -0.19
C VAL A 257 10.47 -22.91 -0.90
N ASP A 258 10.51 -22.96 -2.23
CA ASP A 258 11.16 -21.96 -3.08
C ASP A 258 10.22 -20.77 -3.28
N ALA A 259 10.41 -19.74 -2.47
CA ALA A 259 9.53 -18.58 -2.45
C ALA A 259 10.14 -17.36 -3.16
N PRO A 260 9.38 -16.66 -4.04
CA PRO A 260 9.82 -15.41 -4.67
C PRO A 260 9.73 -14.24 -3.68
N ILE A 261 10.74 -14.11 -2.82
CA ILE A 261 10.76 -13.10 -1.73
C ILE A 261 11.01 -11.66 -2.22
N ALA A 262 11.50 -11.52 -3.44
CA ALA A 262 11.59 -10.21 -4.13
C ALA A 262 11.64 -10.45 -5.65
N PRO A 263 11.39 -9.44 -6.50
CA PRO A 263 11.45 -9.59 -7.95
C PRO A 263 12.80 -10.12 -8.43
N GLY A 264 12.79 -11.32 -9.03
CA GLY A 264 14.01 -12.02 -9.48
C GLY A 264 14.82 -12.67 -8.38
N LEU A 265 14.35 -12.68 -7.14
CA LEU A 265 15.00 -13.34 -6.00
C LEU A 265 14.09 -14.43 -5.44
N ILE A 266 14.49 -15.69 -5.68
CA ILE A 266 13.86 -16.87 -5.10
C ILE A 266 14.74 -17.36 -3.95
N ALA A 267 14.12 -17.68 -2.82
CA ALA A 267 14.80 -18.18 -1.64
C ALA A 267 14.14 -19.45 -1.14
N GLU A 268 14.95 -20.47 -0.79
CA GLU A 268 14.48 -21.65 -0.09
C GLU A 268 14.21 -21.30 1.37
N VAL A 269 12.99 -21.55 1.83
CA VAL A 269 12.55 -21.33 3.21
C VAL A 269 12.11 -22.67 3.80
N ASN A 270 12.57 -23.00 5.00
CA ASN A 270 12.14 -24.21 5.71
C ASN A 270 10.99 -23.90 6.67
N VAL A 271 9.81 -24.42 6.35
CA VAL A 271 8.57 -24.19 7.12
C VAL A 271 8.19 -25.47 7.86
N TYR A 272 8.10 -25.40 9.18
CA TYR A 272 7.71 -26.56 9.99
C TYR A 272 6.23 -26.54 10.43
N GLU A 273 5.58 -25.38 10.42
CA GLU A 273 4.15 -25.25 10.68
C GLU A 273 3.55 -24.13 9.82
N CYS A 274 2.39 -24.37 9.22
CA CYS A 274 1.56 -23.39 8.56
C CYS A 274 0.11 -23.67 8.91
N LYS A 275 -0.57 -22.68 9.52
CA LYS A 275 -1.95 -22.86 9.98
C LYS A 275 -2.77 -21.60 9.76
N PRO A 276 -4.12 -21.74 9.59
CA PRO A 276 -5.03 -20.61 9.60
C PRO A 276 -4.92 -19.83 10.91
N LEU A 277 -5.00 -18.53 10.80
CA LEU A 277 -4.99 -17.60 11.89
C LEU A 277 -6.36 -16.94 11.98
N LEU A 278 -7.13 -17.26 13.00
CA LEU A 278 -8.35 -16.52 13.31
C LEU A 278 -7.93 -15.12 13.76
N LEU A 279 -8.49 -14.10 13.13
CA LEU A 279 -8.19 -12.71 13.42
C LEU A 279 -8.80 -12.31 14.77
N SER A 280 -8.14 -12.73 15.84
CA SER A 280 -8.26 -12.21 17.18
C SER A 280 -6.92 -11.57 17.56
N LEU A 281 -6.90 -10.71 18.57
CA LEU A 281 -5.69 -10.11 19.10
C LEU A 281 -4.62 -11.19 19.37
N ILE A 282 -3.49 -11.10 18.67
CA ILE A 282 -2.33 -11.94 18.91
C ILE A 282 -1.39 -11.14 19.80
N HIS A 283 -1.18 -11.61 21.00
CA HIS A 283 -0.15 -11.07 21.89
C HIS A 283 1.17 -11.77 21.56
N ILE A 284 2.14 -11.02 21.01
CA ILE A 284 3.52 -11.46 20.88
C ILE A 284 4.27 -10.84 22.04
N SER A 285 4.62 -11.64 23.04
CA SER A 285 5.52 -11.20 24.10
C SER A 285 6.98 -11.34 23.63
N GLU A 286 7.79 -10.33 23.86
CA GLU A 286 9.24 -10.46 23.67
C GLU A 286 9.76 -11.62 24.54
N PRO A 287 10.65 -12.48 24.01
CA PRO A 287 11.32 -13.47 24.83
C PRO A 287 12.12 -12.72 25.89
N THR A 288 11.80 -12.96 27.15
CA THR A 288 12.59 -12.50 28.28
C THR A 288 14.01 -13.04 28.11
N ARG A 289 14.97 -12.13 28.07
CA ARG A 289 16.41 -12.45 28.01
C ARG A 289 16.86 -13.17 29.26
#